data_450e11d0ddca810b1bcc0a12216925a7
#
_entry.id   450e11d0ddca810b1bcc0a12216925a7
#
_cell.length_a   1.000
_cell.length_b   1.000
_cell.length_c   1.000
_cell.angle_alpha   90.00
_cell.angle_beta   90.00
_cell.angle_gamma   90.00
#
_symmetry.space_group_name_H-M   'P 1'
#
loop_
_entity.id
_entity.type
_entity.pdbx_description
1 polymer ?
#
loop_
_entity_poly.entity_id
_entity_poly.type
_entity_poly.pdbx_seq_one_letter_code
_entity_poly.pdbx_strand_id
1 'polypeptide(L)'
;MSLQNFQSTHKLLYSYKYTWAPIEKGYNNRTLYVNVGTGEIKEKPVSATMKEKFTGGKGFGLKLLWEATKPDTKWNDPENEIVINTGPICGITQYSGTGKSLVVTLSPQTDIPVDSNVGGFFGPFMKFAGYDSLELQGKSDKDVIVLIDETREVVEIYEA
;
A
#
# COMPACT_ATOMS: atom_id res chain seq x y z
N MET A 1 9.33 6.72 19.96
CA MET A 1 8.65 5.60 20.66
C MET A 1 9.28 4.31 20.15
N SER A 2 9.72 3.39 21.03
CA SER A 2 10.22 2.09 20.57
C SER A 2 9.07 1.21 20.10
N LEU A 3 9.33 0.24 19.22
CA LEU A 3 8.30 -0.70 18.74
C LEU A 3 7.65 -1.47 19.90
N GLN A 4 8.43 -1.84 20.92
CA GLN A 4 7.91 -2.51 22.13
C GLN A 4 6.92 -1.61 22.90
N ASN A 5 7.21 -0.32 23.04
CA ASN A 5 6.29 0.62 23.68
C ASN A 5 5.01 0.79 22.85
N PHE A 6 5.13 0.88 21.50
CA PHE A 6 3.98 0.94 20.63
C PHE A 6 3.07 -0.29 20.81
N GLN A 7 3.63 -1.49 20.77
CA GLN A 7 2.88 -2.74 20.91
C GLN A 7 2.24 -2.93 22.30
N SER A 8 2.83 -2.34 23.35
CA SER A 8 2.26 -2.39 24.71
C SER A 8 1.11 -1.41 24.94
N THR A 9 1.02 -0.36 24.11
CA THR A 9 0.02 0.72 24.27
C THR A 9 -1.17 0.59 23.33
N HIS A 10 -1.05 -0.20 22.24
CA HIS A 10 -2.09 -0.37 21.23
C HIS A 10 -2.57 -1.82 21.18
N LYS A 11 -3.87 -2.01 21.06
CA LYS A 11 -4.45 -3.36 20.99
C LYS A 11 -4.27 -3.92 19.59
N LEU A 12 -3.58 -5.06 19.47
CA LEU A 12 -3.50 -5.82 18.23
C LEU A 12 -4.88 -6.36 17.85
N LEU A 13 -5.33 -6.10 16.62
CA LEU A 13 -6.59 -6.58 16.06
C LEU A 13 -6.36 -7.74 15.10
N TYR A 14 -5.44 -7.58 14.15
CA TYR A 14 -5.15 -8.58 13.12
C TYR A 14 -3.66 -8.64 12.86
N SER A 15 -3.17 -9.82 12.45
CA SER A 15 -1.77 -10.06 12.09
C SER A 15 -1.69 -11.00 10.90
N TYR A 16 -0.82 -10.67 9.96
CA TYR A 16 -0.51 -11.47 8.77
C TYR A 16 0.99 -11.66 8.67
N LYS A 17 1.45 -12.88 8.56
CA LYS A 17 2.86 -13.22 8.36
C LYS A 17 3.14 -13.44 6.89
N TYR A 18 4.18 -12.79 6.38
CA TYR A 18 4.62 -12.96 5.00
C TYR A 18 6.06 -13.47 4.93
N THR A 19 6.53 -13.79 3.76
CA THR A 19 7.94 -14.14 3.53
C THR A 19 8.55 -13.11 2.60
N TRP A 20 9.63 -12.48 3.04
CA TRP A 20 10.36 -11.54 2.22
C TRP A 20 10.96 -12.22 0.98
N ALA A 21 10.97 -11.53 -0.13
CA ALA A 21 11.59 -11.98 -1.38
C ALA A 21 12.46 -10.86 -1.96
N PRO A 22 13.58 -11.18 -2.61
CA PRO A 22 14.49 -10.19 -3.18
C PRO A 22 13.82 -9.40 -4.32
N ILE A 23 14.20 -8.12 -4.44
CA ILE A 23 13.79 -7.25 -5.55
C ILE A 23 14.37 -7.77 -6.86
N GLU A 24 13.52 -7.98 -7.86
CA GLU A 24 13.90 -8.40 -9.20
C GLU A 24 13.62 -7.31 -10.22
N LYS A 25 14.67 -6.82 -10.89
CA LYS A 25 14.59 -5.72 -11.89
C LYS A 25 13.82 -4.49 -11.37
N GLY A 26 13.99 -4.20 -10.08
CA GLY A 26 13.33 -3.08 -9.41
C GLY A 26 11.91 -3.38 -8.92
N TYR A 27 11.39 -4.60 -9.03
CA TYR A 27 10.09 -5.00 -8.55
C TYR A 27 10.16 -6.03 -7.42
N ASN A 28 9.25 -5.90 -6.46
CA ASN A 28 8.96 -6.95 -5.47
C ASN A 28 7.97 -7.99 -6.02
N ASN A 29 7.36 -7.71 -7.18
CA ASN A 29 6.40 -8.56 -7.88
C ASN A 29 5.09 -8.82 -7.11
N ARG A 30 4.79 -8.01 -6.10
CA ARG A 30 3.57 -8.14 -5.29
C ARG A 30 3.10 -6.80 -4.74
N THR A 31 1.79 -6.71 -4.50
CA THR A 31 1.14 -5.64 -3.76
C THR A 31 0.62 -6.19 -2.44
N LEU A 32 0.50 -5.32 -1.43
CA LEU A 32 -0.12 -5.61 -0.15
C LEU A 32 -1.54 -5.07 -0.15
N TYR A 33 -2.53 -5.94 0.00
CA TYR A 33 -3.92 -5.56 0.19
C TYR A 33 -4.29 -5.66 1.66
N VAL A 34 -4.89 -4.60 2.20
CA VAL A 34 -5.37 -4.49 3.58
C VAL A 34 -6.79 -3.94 3.58
N ASN A 35 -7.75 -4.72 4.06
CA ASN A 35 -9.10 -4.24 4.30
C ASN A 35 -9.26 -3.91 5.79
N VAL A 36 -9.35 -2.62 6.11
CA VAL A 36 -9.41 -2.14 7.49
C VAL A 36 -10.77 -2.39 8.15
N GLY A 37 -11.83 -2.67 7.38
CA GLY A 37 -13.14 -2.99 7.90
C GLY A 37 -13.28 -4.47 8.30
N THR A 38 -12.72 -5.38 7.50
CA THR A 38 -12.82 -6.83 7.74
C THR A 38 -11.59 -7.42 8.43
N GLY A 39 -10.47 -6.71 8.42
CA GLY A 39 -9.18 -7.20 8.89
C GLY A 39 -8.48 -8.14 7.89
N GLU A 40 -9.00 -8.29 6.67
CA GLU A 40 -8.35 -9.11 5.64
C GLU A 40 -7.03 -8.49 5.21
N ILE A 41 -5.95 -9.27 5.29
CA ILE A 41 -4.61 -8.91 4.81
C ILE A 41 -4.16 -10.00 3.85
N LYS A 42 -3.76 -9.62 2.64
CA LYS A 42 -3.27 -10.58 1.64
C LYS A 42 -2.28 -9.95 0.66
N GLU A 43 -1.50 -10.77 0.02
CA GLU A 43 -0.63 -10.39 -1.09
C GLU A 43 -1.31 -10.67 -2.42
N LYS A 44 -1.12 -9.78 -3.39
CA LYS A 44 -1.55 -9.97 -4.78
C LYS A 44 -0.32 -9.90 -5.69
N PRO A 45 -0.21 -10.76 -6.72
CA PRO A 45 0.93 -10.73 -7.63
C PRO A 45 0.86 -9.54 -8.59
N VAL A 46 2.01 -8.90 -8.84
CA VAL A 46 2.17 -7.95 -9.94
C VAL A 46 2.53 -8.72 -11.20
N SER A 47 1.61 -8.79 -12.16
CA SER A 47 1.79 -9.56 -13.39
C SER A 47 2.81 -8.93 -14.35
N ALA A 48 3.38 -9.74 -15.24
CA ALA A 48 4.25 -9.26 -16.30
C ALA A 48 3.53 -8.23 -17.19
N THR A 49 2.27 -8.47 -17.54
CA THR A 49 1.43 -7.55 -18.33
C THR A 49 1.21 -6.21 -17.60
N MET A 50 1.06 -6.23 -16.27
CA MET A 50 0.92 -5.01 -15.48
C MET A 50 2.21 -4.17 -15.53
N LYS A 51 3.37 -4.82 -15.39
CA LYS A 51 4.68 -4.16 -15.49
C LYS A 51 4.94 -3.59 -16.89
N GLU A 52 4.62 -4.35 -17.94
CA GLU A 52 4.79 -3.93 -19.32
C GLU A 52 3.93 -2.72 -19.69
N LYS A 53 2.64 -2.72 -19.29
CA LYS A 53 1.70 -1.66 -19.66
C LYS A 53 1.81 -0.40 -18.81
N PHE A 54 2.11 -0.54 -17.54
CA PHE A 54 1.98 0.56 -16.58
C PHE A 54 3.29 0.93 -15.86
N THR A 55 4.32 0.13 -15.95
CA THR A 55 5.64 0.32 -15.34
C THR A 55 5.61 0.40 -13.80
N GLY A 56 4.73 1.18 -13.20
CA GLY A 56 4.61 1.40 -11.73
C GLY A 56 3.92 2.73 -11.41
N GLY A 57 4.02 3.17 -10.16
CA GLY A 57 3.52 4.46 -9.71
C GLY A 57 2.06 4.69 -10.07
N LYS A 58 1.77 5.80 -10.75
CA LYS A 58 0.39 6.17 -11.15
C LYS A 58 -0.30 5.08 -11.96
N GLY A 59 0.42 4.42 -12.87
CA GLY A 59 -0.16 3.38 -13.71
C GLY A 59 -0.64 2.18 -12.90
N PHE A 60 0.13 1.73 -11.91
CA PHE A 60 -0.29 0.67 -10.99
C PHE A 60 -1.48 1.14 -10.15
N GLY A 61 -1.41 2.34 -9.58
CA GLY A 61 -2.48 2.87 -8.75
C GLY A 61 -3.82 2.96 -9.48
N LEU A 62 -3.84 3.50 -10.70
CA LEU A 62 -5.05 3.59 -11.51
C LEU A 62 -5.60 2.20 -11.88
N LYS A 63 -4.72 1.24 -12.20
CA LYS A 63 -5.13 -0.13 -12.54
C LYS A 63 -5.75 -0.84 -11.34
N LEU A 64 -5.14 -0.73 -10.15
CA LEU A 64 -5.64 -1.35 -8.92
C LEU A 64 -6.97 -0.71 -8.48
N LEU A 65 -7.04 0.63 -8.48
CA LEU A 65 -8.28 1.35 -8.18
C LEU A 65 -9.42 0.98 -9.14
N TRP A 66 -9.12 0.85 -10.43
CA TRP A 66 -10.10 0.42 -11.45
C TRP A 66 -10.64 -0.99 -11.18
N GLU A 67 -9.81 -1.91 -10.71
CA GLU A 67 -10.23 -3.27 -10.36
C GLU A 67 -11.02 -3.33 -9.06
N ALA A 68 -10.74 -2.41 -8.12
CA ALA A 68 -11.41 -2.35 -6.83
C ALA A 68 -12.80 -1.70 -6.89
N THR A 69 -13.00 -0.73 -7.79
CA THR A 69 -14.19 0.13 -7.82
C THR A 69 -15.15 -0.21 -8.97
N LYS A 70 -16.41 0.23 -8.82
CA LYS A 70 -17.46 0.19 -9.83
C LYS A 70 -17.79 1.61 -10.30
N PRO A 71 -18.51 1.77 -11.43
CA PRO A 71 -18.85 3.12 -11.95
C PRO A 71 -19.63 4.02 -10.98
N ASP A 72 -20.36 3.44 -10.04
CA ASP A 72 -21.17 4.12 -9.04
C ASP A 72 -20.50 4.26 -7.67
N THR A 73 -19.30 3.69 -7.50
CA THR A 73 -18.52 3.79 -6.25
C THR A 73 -18.18 5.24 -5.94
N LYS A 74 -18.46 5.67 -4.70
CA LYS A 74 -18.14 7.00 -4.20
C LYS A 74 -16.86 6.99 -3.35
N TRP A 75 -16.27 8.17 -3.18
CA TRP A 75 -15.02 8.35 -2.43
C TRP A 75 -15.07 7.81 -0.99
N ASN A 76 -16.24 7.81 -0.34
CA ASN A 76 -16.44 7.37 1.05
C ASN A 76 -17.09 5.99 1.19
N ASP A 77 -17.29 5.28 0.10
CA ASP A 77 -17.79 3.91 0.12
C ASP A 77 -16.70 2.93 0.60
N PRO A 78 -17.07 1.85 1.28
CA PRO A 78 -16.09 0.82 1.69
C PRO A 78 -15.38 0.14 0.51
N GLU A 79 -15.95 0.20 -0.67
CA GLU A 79 -15.40 -0.32 -1.93
C GLU A 79 -14.33 0.60 -2.52
N ASN A 80 -14.31 1.89 -2.16
CA ASN A 80 -13.23 2.76 -2.59
C ASN A 80 -11.90 2.28 -1.99
N GLU A 81 -10.84 2.51 -2.73
CA GLU A 81 -9.51 2.08 -2.35
C GLU A 81 -8.53 3.27 -2.37
N ILE A 82 -7.68 3.33 -1.36
CA ILE A 82 -6.52 4.22 -1.37
C ILE A 82 -5.30 3.36 -1.72
N VAL A 83 -4.73 3.62 -2.87
CA VAL A 83 -3.56 2.86 -3.36
C VAL A 83 -2.31 3.72 -3.27
N ILE A 84 -1.33 3.27 -2.49
CA ILE A 84 -0.02 3.92 -2.36
C ILE A 84 0.98 3.12 -3.18
N ASN A 85 1.57 3.74 -4.19
CA ASN A 85 2.36 3.05 -5.20
C ASN A 85 3.79 3.57 -5.27
N THR A 86 4.71 2.68 -5.62
CA THR A 86 6.10 3.02 -5.95
C THR A 86 6.42 2.68 -7.40
N GLY A 87 7.56 3.16 -7.86
CA GLY A 87 8.12 2.76 -9.16
C GLY A 87 9.30 1.80 -8.99
N PRO A 88 9.79 1.20 -10.09
CA PRO A 88 10.89 0.23 -10.04
C PRO A 88 12.20 0.82 -9.52
N ILE A 89 12.42 2.12 -9.61
CA ILE A 89 13.62 2.78 -9.08
C ILE A 89 13.46 3.30 -7.65
N CYS A 90 12.28 3.13 -7.03
CA CYS A 90 12.06 3.61 -5.67
C CYS A 90 12.99 2.90 -4.68
N GLY A 91 13.61 3.68 -3.78
CA GLY A 91 14.53 3.15 -2.77
C GLY A 91 15.95 2.86 -3.25
N ILE A 92 16.30 3.17 -4.53
CA ILE A 92 17.69 3.06 -5.00
C ILE A 92 18.51 4.18 -4.38
N THR A 93 19.34 3.83 -3.39
CA THR A 93 20.09 4.81 -2.58
C THR A 93 21.19 5.55 -3.35
N GLN A 94 21.67 5.00 -4.47
CA GLN A 94 22.68 5.61 -5.34
C GLN A 94 22.11 6.73 -6.23
N TYR A 95 20.79 6.88 -6.30
CA TYR A 95 20.14 7.85 -7.16
C TYR A 95 19.31 8.84 -6.33
N SER A 96 19.54 10.13 -6.48
CA SER A 96 18.72 11.16 -5.86
C SER A 96 17.31 11.18 -6.48
N GLY A 97 16.30 11.50 -5.66
CA GLY A 97 14.91 11.63 -6.14
C GLY A 97 14.11 10.32 -6.21
N THR A 98 14.67 9.20 -5.76
CA THR A 98 14.00 7.88 -5.79
C THR A 98 13.06 7.62 -4.60
N GLY A 99 12.75 8.62 -3.78
CA GLY A 99 11.88 8.51 -2.60
C GLY A 99 10.40 8.83 -2.87
N LYS A 100 9.96 8.94 -4.12
CA LYS A 100 8.57 9.27 -4.45
C LYS A 100 7.66 8.06 -4.38
N SER A 101 6.52 8.25 -3.72
CA SER A 101 5.33 7.43 -3.87
C SER A 101 4.17 8.24 -4.42
N LEU A 102 3.19 7.55 -4.97
CA LEU A 102 1.96 8.12 -5.52
C LEU A 102 0.76 7.51 -4.80
N VAL A 103 -0.10 8.36 -4.27
CA VAL A 103 -1.39 7.95 -3.70
C VAL A 103 -2.46 8.15 -4.76
N VAL A 104 -3.24 7.10 -5.03
CA VAL A 104 -4.34 7.12 -6.00
C VAL A 104 -5.63 6.70 -5.31
N THR A 105 -6.72 7.43 -5.51
CA THR A 105 -8.05 7.14 -4.95
C THR A 105 -9.13 7.92 -5.70
N LEU A 106 -10.40 7.75 -5.33
CA LEU A 106 -11.48 8.63 -5.79
C LEU A 106 -11.47 9.95 -5.01
N SER A 107 -11.57 11.06 -5.72
CA SER A 107 -11.59 12.41 -5.13
C SER A 107 -12.91 12.71 -4.44
N PRO A 108 -12.91 13.21 -3.17
CA PRO A 108 -14.14 13.66 -2.51
C PRO A 108 -14.76 14.92 -3.15
N GLN A 109 -13.99 15.65 -3.96
CA GLN A 109 -14.43 16.87 -4.59
C GLN A 109 -15.07 16.64 -5.97
N THR A 110 -14.59 15.64 -6.71
CA THR A 110 -14.94 15.47 -8.13
C THR A 110 -15.52 14.10 -8.47
N ASP A 111 -15.50 13.14 -7.54
CA ASP A 111 -15.91 11.73 -7.71
C ASP A 111 -15.16 10.99 -8.85
N ILE A 112 -14.01 11.50 -9.27
CA ILE A 112 -13.16 10.86 -10.27
C ILE A 112 -11.80 10.47 -9.67
N PRO A 113 -11.04 9.56 -10.31
CA PRO A 113 -9.70 9.21 -9.85
C PRO A 113 -8.78 10.44 -9.74
N VAL A 114 -8.07 10.54 -8.64
CA VAL A 114 -7.09 11.58 -8.35
C VAL A 114 -5.78 10.94 -7.91
N ASP A 115 -4.67 11.59 -8.21
CA ASP A 115 -3.37 11.19 -7.71
C ASP A 115 -2.66 12.33 -6.97
N SER A 116 -1.86 11.96 -5.97
CA SER A 116 -1.02 12.87 -5.20
C SER A 116 0.38 12.30 -5.05
N ASN A 117 1.38 13.15 -5.29
CA ASN A 117 2.78 12.79 -5.11
C ASN A 117 3.20 13.01 -3.66
N VAL A 118 3.80 11.98 -3.07
CA VAL A 118 4.34 12.01 -1.70
C VAL A 118 5.85 11.75 -1.75
N GLY A 119 6.63 12.66 -1.20
CA GLY A 119 8.07 12.48 -1.00
C GLY A 119 8.40 11.92 0.38
N GLY A 120 9.65 11.58 0.61
CA GLY A 120 10.16 11.09 1.89
C GLY A 120 10.46 9.60 1.90
N PHE A 121 10.35 8.97 3.07
CA PHE A 121 10.88 7.63 3.29
C PHE A 121 9.84 6.52 3.19
N PHE A 122 8.54 6.85 3.18
CA PHE A 122 7.49 5.83 3.16
C PHE A 122 7.59 4.89 1.96
N GLY A 123 7.73 5.45 0.75
CA GLY A 123 7.88 4.65 -0.46
C GLY A 123 9.09 3.71 -0.42
N PRO A 124 10.30 4.22 -0.15
CA PRO A 124 11.48 3.36 0.06
C PRO A 124 11.28 2.26 1.11
N PHE A 125 10.74 2.57 2.28
CA PHE A 125 10.54 1.56 3.32
C PHE A 125 9.49 0.52 2.92
N MET A 126 8.39 0.92 2.27
CA MET A 126 7.43 -0.03 1.70
C MET A 126 8.10 -0.97 0.68
N LYS A 127 8.99 -0.41 -0.14
CA LYS A 127 9.78 -1.18 -1.12
C LYS A 127 10.71 -2.18 -0.44
N PHE A 128 11.40 -1.78 0.62
CA PHE A 128 12.29 -2.66 1.40
C PHE A 128 11.49 -3.71 2.16
N ALA A 129 10.28 -3.38 2.63
CA ALA A 129 9.37 -4.35 3.23
C ALA A 129 8.84 -5.40 2.23
N GLY A 130 9.13 -5.24 0.93
CA GLY A 130 8.83 -6.26 -0.07
C GLY A 130 7.57 -6.01 -0.88
N TYR A 131 7.07 -4.75 -0.98
CA TYR A 131 5.85 -4.43 -1.70
C TYR A 131 6.05 -3.32 -2.74
N ASP A 132 5.42 -3.47 -3.92
CA ASP A 132 5.40 -2.46 -4.97
C ASP A 132 4.28 -1.44 -4.74
N SER A 133 3.17 -1.88 -4.14
CA SER A 133 2.01 -1.06 -3.80
C SER A 133 1.37 -1.52 -2.50
N LEU A 134 0.70 -0.58 -1.81
CA LEU A 134 -0.19 -0.83 -0.68
C LEU A 134 -1.60 -0.41 -1.09
N GLU A 135 -2.55 -1.34 -1.00
CA GLU A 135 -3.96 -1.17 -1.29
C GLU A 135 -4.73 -1.15 0.04
N LEU A 136 -5.30 0.00 0.39
CA LEU A 136 -6.11 0.17 1.61
C LEU A 136 -7.59 0.30 1.23
N GLN A 137 -8.42 -0.63 1.68
CA GLN A 137 -9.85 -0.68 1.39
C GLN A 137 -10.66 -0.91 2.66
N GLY A 138 -11.96 -0.69 2.57
CA GLY A 138 -12.89 -0.90 3.67
C GLY A 138 -13.02 0.31 4.59
N LYS A 139 -13.90 0.17 5.57
CA LYS A 139 -14.18 1.19 6.57
C LYS A 139 -14.22 0.54 7.95
N SER A 140 -13.38 1.00 8.84
CA SER A 140 -13.35 0.57 10.24
C SER A 140 -14.25 1.46 11.09
N ASP A 141 -14.90 0.89 12.10
CA ASP A 141 -15.68 1.64 13.11
C ASP A 141 -14.79 2.42 14.08
N LYS A 142 -13.50 2.09 14.13
CA LYS A 142 -12.48 2.73 14.99
C LYS A 142 -11.28 3.15 14.17
N ASP A 143 -10.55 4.12 14.68
CA ASP A 143 -9.25 4.48 14.11
C ASP A 143 -8.28 3.32 14.26
N VAL A 144 -7.55 3.01 13.19
CA VAL A 144 -6.61 1.90 13.17
C VAL A 144 -5.25 2.32 12.62
N ILE A 145 -4.22 1.61 13.05
CA ILE A 145 -2.86 1.78 12.59
C ILE A 145 -2.45 0.50 11.87
N VAL A 146 -1.99 0.64 10.62
CA VAL A 146 -1.40 -0.47 9.85
C VAL A 146 0.11 -0.40 9.99
N LEU A 147 0.69 -1.40 10.63
CA LEU A 147 2.13 -1.57 10.80
C LEU A 147 2.65 -2.61 9.83
N ILE A 148 3.63 -2.24 9.01
CA ILE A 148 4.38 -3.16 8.15
C ILE A 148 5.79 -3.27 8.74
N ASP A 149 6.14 -4.44 9.27
CA ASP A 149 7.42 -4.70 9.93
C ASP A 149 8.21 -5.73 9.13
N GLU A 150 9.21 -5.25 8.39
CA GLU A 150 10.07 -6.08 7.55
C GLU A 150 10.97 -7.02 8.37
N THR A 151 11.38 -6.58 9.56
CA THR A 151 12.30 -7.35 10.42
C THR A 151 11.63 -8.61 10.98
N ARG A 152 10.34 -8.51 11.29
CA ARG A 152 9.52 -9.64 11.78
C ARG A 152 8.77 -10.35 10.66
N GLU A 153 8.78 -9.79 9.44
CA GLU A 153 8.00 -10.25 8.30
C GLU A 153 6.50 -10.34 8.62
N VAL A 154 5.95 -9.27 9.22
CA VAL A 154 4.53 -9.21 9.60
C VAL A 154 3.89 -7.91 9.15
N VAL A 155 2.59 -8.00 8.86
CA VAL A 155 1.68 -6.86 8.72
C VAL A 155 0.65 -6.97 9.82
N GLU A 156 0.49 -5.92 10.61
CA GLU A 156 -0.38 -5.91 11.79
C GLU A 156 -1.32 -4.71 11.74
N ILE A 157 -2.56 -4.90 12.19
CA ILE A 157 -3.53 -3.83 12.36
C ILE A 157 -3.79 -3.69 13.86
N TYR A 158 -3.61 -2.49 14.35
CA TYR A 158 -3.83 -2.11 15.75
C TYR A 158 -5.00 -1.12 15.87
N GLU A 159 -5.70 -1.18 16.99
CA GLU A 159 -6.59 -0.09 17.41
C GLU A 159 -5.72 1.11 17.81
N ALA A 160 -6.01 2.33 17.27
CA ALA A 160 -5.24 3.55 17.51
C ALA A 160 -5.50 4.15 18.89
#